data_07452d916c2aa1cecf55e6b5fa64e16f
#
_entry.id   07452d916c2aa1cecf55e6b5fa64e16f
#
_cell.length_a   1.000
_cell.length_b   1.000
_cell.length_c   1.000
_cell.angle_alpha   90.00
_cell.angle_beta   90.00
_cell.angle_gamma   90.00
#
_symmetry.space_group_name_H-M   'P 1'
#
loop_
_entity.id
_entity.type
_entity.pdbx_description
1 polymer ?
#
loop_
_entity_poly.entity_id
_entity_poly.type
_entity_poly.pdbx_seq_one_letter_code
_entity_poly.pdbx_strand_id
1 'polypeptide(L)'
;MKDVDQLPTNPQILNDIYHYYDGRKHEFEYLAMEITMKIIEESGTACVPGWITKKSGDGGIDYILRIDIGKEKLSSVNIIVLGQAKCTDPSKATNGTDIARTVARMKRGWIGAYVTTSYFSESVQKEVKEDSYPIMMINGAKVAAVVERELFETKQHLGEYLSRLKEKYKQLNQIPEDVLEV
;
A
#
# COMPACT_ATOMS: atom_id res chain seq x y z
N MET A 1 12.99 8.79 -11.21
CA MET A 1 13.31 7.39 -11.59
C MET A 1 12.74 7.20 -13.01
N LYS A 2 13.54 6.72 -13.96
CA LYS A 2 13.04 6.44 -15.31
C LYS A 2 12.14 5.20 -15.28
N ASP A 3 11.29 5.02 -16.30
CA ASP A 3 10.38 3.86 -16.34
C ASP A 3 11.11 2.52 -16.26
N VAL A 4 12.29 2.42 -16.90
CA VAL A 4 13.16 1.23 -16.86
C VAL A 4 13.69 0.91 -15.46
N ASP A 5 13.89 1.93 -14.62
CA ASP A 5 14.38 1.77 -13.25
C ASP A 5 13.28 1.25 -12.28
N GLN A 6 12.04 1.16 -12.77
CA GLN A 6 10.89 0.66 -12.04
C GLN A 6 10.51 -0.77 -12.43
N LEU A 7 11.31 -1.42 -13.29
CA LEU A 7 11.07 -2.82 -13.65
C LEU A 7 11.47 -3.74 -12.49
N PRO A 8 10.67 -4.75 -12.17
CA PRO A 8 11.02 -5.73 -11.15
C PRO A 8 12.18 -6.59 -11.62
N THR A 9 13.02 -7.02 -10.69
CA THR A 9 14.10 -8.00 -10.95
C THR A 9 13.52 -9.33 -11.45
N ASN A 10 12.33 -9.69 -10.94
CA ASN A 10 11.58 -10.86 -11.38
C ASN A 10 10.21 -10.43 -11.93
N PRO A 11 10.10 -10.16 -13.26
CA PRO A 11 8.83 -9.76 -13.86
C PRO A 11 7.73 -10.82 -13.75
N GLN A 12 8.12 -12.11 -13.66
CA GLN A 12 7.15 -13.20 -13.62
C GLN A 12 6.29 -13.11 -12.35
N ILE A 13 6.87 -12.86 -11.19
CA ILE A 13 6.11 -12.78 -9.94
C ILE A 13 5.13 -11.60 -9.95
N LEU A 14 5.48 -10.49 -10.58
CA LEU A 14 4.56 -9.36 -10.73
C LEU A 14 3.37 -9.70 -11.64
N ASN A 15 3.62 -10.40 -12.75
CA ASN A 15 2.57 -10.88 -13.63
C ASN A 15 1.66 -11.89 -12.93
N ASP A 16 2.23 -12.82 -12.16
CA ASP A 16 1.48 -13.81 -11.40
C ASP A 16 0.59 -13.15 -10.33
N ILE A 17 1.08 -12.10 -9.66
CA ILE A 17 0.28 -11.27 -8.74
C ILE A 17 -0.89 -10.61 -9.49
N TYR A 18 -0.62 -9.98 -10.62
CA TYR A 18 -1.65 -9.31 -11.41
C TYR A 18 -2.73 -10.27 -11.87
N HIS A 19 -2.33 -11.45 -12.38
CA HIS A 19 -3.26 -12.50 -12.82
C HIS A 19 -4.03 -13.15 -11.66
N TYR A 20 -3.39 -13.31 -10.49
CA TYR A 20 -4.09 -13.81 -9.31
C TYR A 20 -5.30 -12.95 -8.94
N TYR A 21 -5.22 -11.64 -9.12
CA TYR A 21 -6.32 -10.71 -8.83
C TYR A 21 -7.24 -10.45 -10.03
N ASP A 22 -7.09 -11.14 -11.14
CA ASP A 22 -8.01 -10.97 -12.26
C ASP A 22 -9.46 -11.33 -11.87
N GLY A 23 -10.41 -10.47 -12.26
CA GLY A 23 -11.82 -10.57 -11.83
C GLY A 23 -12.08 -10.21 -10.35
N ARG A 24 -11.07 -9.96 -9.54
CA ARG A 24 -11.17 -9.61 -8.10
C ARG A 24 -10.16 -8.56 -7.66
N LYS A 25 -9.92 -7.56 -8.48
CA LYS A 25 -8.88 -6.53 -8.27
C LYS A 25 -9.01 -5.76 -6.95
N HIS A 26 -10.20 -5.65 -6.39
CA HIS A 26 -10.43 -5.07 -5.07
C HIS A 26 -9.76 -5.88 -3.94
N GLU A 27 -9.52 -7.17 -4.12
CA GLU A 27 -8.82 -7.98 -3.11
C GLU A 27 -7.30 -7.66 -3.06
N PHE A 28 -6.78 -6.93 -4.03
CA PHE A 28 -5.40 -6.43 -3.99
C PHE A 28 -5.15 -5.48 -2.80
N GLU A 29 -6.19 -4.88 -2.25
CA GLU A 29 -6.15 -4.03 -1.05
C GLU A 29 -5.50 -4.74 0.14
N TYR A 30 -5.74 -6.06 0.30
CA TYR A 30 -5.12 -6.88 1.35
C TYR A 30 -3.60 -6.96 1.19
N LEU A 31 -3.12 -7.19 -0.04
CA LEU A 31 -1.70 -7.21 -0.34
C LEU A 31 -1.09 -5.81 -0.20
N ALA A 32 -1.75 -4.79 -0.70
CA ALA A 32 -1.28 -3.41 -0.63
C ALA A 32 -1.08 -2.94 0.81
N MET A 33 -2.00 -3.28 1.70
CA MET A 33 -1.89 -3.02 3.13
C MET A 33 -0.68 -3.73 3.75
N GLU A 34 -0.50 -5.04 3.48
CA GLU A 34 0.66 -5.81 3.96
C GLU A 34 1.97 -5.21 3.47
N ILE A 35 2.08 -4.90 2.17
CA ILE A 35 3.29 -4.29 1.57
C ILE A 35 3.63 -2.96 2.25
N THR A 36 2.63 -2.12 2.48
CA THR A 36 2.84 -0.81 3.13
C THR A 36 3.34 -1.00 4.56
N MET A 37 2.74 -1.91 5.32
CA MET A 37 3.20 -2.25 6.67
C MET A 37 4.65 -2.72 6.67
N LYS A 38 5.00 -3.67 5.81
CA LYS A 38 6.36 -4.19 5.69
C LYS A 38 7.39 -3.10 5.39
N ILE A 39 7.06 -2.17 4.48
CA ILE A 39 7.94 -1.05 4.16
C ILE A 39 8.14 -0.11 5.36
N ILE A 40 7.08 0.16 6.13
CA ILE A 40 7.16 0.98 7.34
C ILE A 40 8.01 0.27 8.41
N GLU A 41 7.77 -1.01 8.63
CA GLU A 41 8.50 -1.84 9.59
C GLU A 41 9.99 -1.98 9.26
N GLU A 42 10.35 -1.99 7.96
CA GLU A 42 11.76 -1.94 7.50
C GLU A 42 12.51 -0.70 8.01
N SER A 43 11.81 0.40 8.28
CA SER A 43 12.40 1.61 8.88
C SER A 43 12.57 1.55 10.40
N GLY A 44 12.23 0.42 11.03
CA GLY A 44 12.28 0.24 12.48
C GLY A 44 11.10 0.86 13.23
N THR A 45 10.05 1.24 12.52
CA THR A 45 8.86 1.90 13.09
C THR A 45 7.72 0.90 13.23
N ALA A 46 7.06 0.86 14.39
CA ALA A 46 5.90 0.00 14.61
C ALA A 46 4.70 0.48 13.77
N CYS A 47 4.05 -0.45 13.09
CA CYS A 47 2.87 -0.18 12.29
C CYS A 47 1.70 -1.05 12.74
N VAL A 48 0.56 -0.41 12.99
CA VAL A 48 -0.67 -1.07 13.44
C VAL A 48 -1.64 -1.14 12.26
N PRO A 49 -2.14 -2.35 11.91
CA PRO A 49 -3.19 -2.45 10.91
C PRO A 49 -4.48 -1.83 11.43
N GLY A 50 -5.06 -0.94 10.64
CA GLY A 50 -6.37 -0.37 10.90
C GLY A 50 -7.48 -1.20 10.26
N TRP A 51 -8.12 -0.69 9.23
CA TRP A 51 -9.17 -1.41 8.52
C TRP A 51 -9.02 -1.29 7.00
N ILE A 52 -9.67 -2.20 6.28
CA ILE A 52 -9.86 -2.13 4.83
C ILE A 52 -11.27 -1.64 4.57
N THR A 53 -11.42 -0.64 3.71
CA THR A 53 -12.71 0.01 3.46
C THR A 53 -13.65 -0.91 2.67
N LYS A 54 -14.96 -0.71 2.84
CA LYS A 54 -15.96 -1.48 2.09
C LYS A 54 -16.11 -0.90 0.68
N LYS A 55 -16.39 -1.76 -0.30
CA LYS A 55 -16.47 -1.50 -1.75
C LYS A 55 -17.30 -0.30 -2.24
N SER A 56 -18.01 0.45 -1.42
CA SER A 56 -18.94 1.48 -1.89
C SER A 56 -18.91 2.74 -1.03
N GLY A 57 -18.63 3.86 -1.66
CA GLY A 57 -18.91 5.20 -1.11
C GLY A 57 -17.76 5.91 -0.38
N ASP A 58 -16.62 5.28 -0.19
CA ASP A 58 -15.48 5.79 0.61
C ASP A 58 -14.49 6.67 -0.18
N GLY A 59 -14.89 6.98 -1.40
CA GLY A 59 -14.22 8.02 -2.17
C GLY A 59 -12.77 7.70 -2.58
N GLY A 60 -12.31 6.42 -2.57
CA GLY A 60 -10.97 6.00 -3.02
C GLY A 60 -9.94 5.95 -1.89
N ILE A 61 -10.37 5.63 -0.68
CA ILE A 61 -9.54 5.14 0.40
C ILE A 61 -9.75 3.63 0.45
N ASP A 62 -8.70 2.84 0.36
CA ASP A 62 -8.82 1.39 0.31
C ASP A 62 -8.42 0.75 1.64
N TYR A 63 -7.49 1.37 2.37
CA TYR A 63 -7.10 0.91 3.71
C TYR A 63 -6.54 2.04 4.58
N ILE A 64 -6.54 1.82 5.87
CA ILE A 64 -5.97 2.72 6.88
C ILE A 64 -4.99 1.93 7.75
N LEU A 65 -3.85 2.55 8.07
CA LEU A 65 -2.86 2.08 9.03
C LEU A 65 -2.56 3.19 10.03
N ARG A 66 -1.92 2.81 11.15
CA ARG A 66 -1.39 3.76 12.13
C ARG A 66 0.08 3.46 12.41
N ILE A 67 0.87 4.49 12.46
CA ILE A 67 2.27 4.45 12.89
C ILE A 67 2.35 5.05 14.29
N ASP A 68 2.91 4.32 15.23
CA ASP A 68 3.10 4.78 16.61
C ASP A 68 4.57 5.16 16.82
N ILE A 69 4.84 6.45 17.04
CA ILE A 69 6.17 6.99 17.31
C ILE A 69 6.26 7.38 18.78
N GLY A 70 7.29 6.90 19.46
CA GLY A 70 7.48 7.09 20.88
C GLY A 70 6.79 6.01 21.73
N LYS A 71 7.05 6.04 23.04
CA LYS A 71 6.57 5.00 23.98
C LYS A 71 5.82 5.55 25.20
N GLU A 72 5.92 6.85 25.45
CA GLU A 72 5.36 7.48 26.64
C GLU A 72 4.27 8.47 26.24
N LYS A 73 3.21 8.59 27.08
CA LYS A 73 2.00 9.37 26.77
C LYS A 73 2.26 10.80 26.24
N LEU A 74 3.24 11.53 26.77
CA LEU A 74 3.57 12.89 26.34
C LEU A 74 4.64 12.96 25.26
N SER A 75 5.36 11.86 25.01
CA SER A 75 6.42 11.76 24.00
C SER A 75 6.06 10.78 22.88
N SER A 76 4.79 10.49 22.71
CA SER A 76 4.29 9.65 21.62
C SER A 76 3.40 10.44 20.67
N VAL A 77 3.41 10.05 19.41
CA VAL A 77 2.52 10.57 18.38
C VAL A 77 2.06 9.44 17.47
N ASN A 78 0.80 9.47 17.09
CA ASN A 78 0.23 8.53 16.15
C ASN A 78 0.03 9.22 14.80
N ILE A 79 0.56 8.59 13.75
CA ILE A 79 0.44 9.08 12.38
C ILE A 79 -0.46 8.12 11.61
N ILE A 80 -1.52 8.65 11.04
CA ILE A 80 -2.41 7.87 10.19
C ILE A 80 -1.81 7.75 8.78
N VAL A 81 -1.81 6.53 8.26
CA VAL A 81 -1.46 6.23 6.88
C VAL A 81 -2.73 5.93 6.09
N LEU A 82 -3.03 6.77 5.11
CA LEU A 82 -4.15 6.60 4.20
C LEU A 82 -3.66 5.87 2.96
N GLY A 83 -4.18 4.67 2.70
CA GLY A 83 -3.74 3.80 1.62
C GLY A 83 -4.72 3.73 0.44
N GLN A 84 -4.16 3.78 -0.77
CA GLN A 84 -4.84 3.52 -2.03
C GLN A 84 -4.15 2.36 -2.74
N ALA A 85 -4.93 1.42 -3.24
CA ALA A 85 -4.46 0.23 -3.95
C ALA A 85 -4.98 0.18 -5.39
N LYS A 86 -4.08 -0.03 -6.35
CA LYS A 86 -4.46 -0.08 -7.77
C LYS A 86 -3.83 -1.29 -8.46
N CYS A 87 -4.60 -2.36 -8.59
CA CYS A 87 -4.20 -3.51 -9.41
C CYS A 87 -4.42 -3.20 -10.89
N THR A 88 -3.37 -2.75 -11.56
CA THR A 88 -3.38 -2.30 -12.96
C THR A 88 -2.40 -3.15 -13.76
N ASP A 89 -2.62 -3.25 -15.07
CA ASP A 89 -1.69 -3.91 -15.99
C ASP A 89 -0.27 -3.36 -15.77
N PRO A 90 0.73 -4.22 -15.46
CA PRO A 90 2.10 -3.80 -15.20
C PRO A 90 2.76 -2.98 -16.31
N SER A 91 2.28 -3.11 -17.55
CA SER A 91 2.80 -2.37 -18.71
C SER A 91 2.24 -0.95 -18.84
N LYS A 92 1.24 -0.56 -18.03
CA LYS A 92 0.57 0.74 -18.15
C LYS A 92 0.96 1.66 -16.99
N ALA A 93 1.39 2.88 -17.28
CA ALA A 93 1.73 3.85 -16.25
C ALA A 93 0.51 4.27 -15.42
N THR A 94 0.72 4.44 -14.11
CA THR A 94 -0.25 5.08 -13.21
C THR A 94 -0.35 6.57 -13.53
N ASN A 95 -1.58 7.10 -13.59
CA ASN A 95 -1.83 8.52 -13.84
C ASN A 95 -1.80 9.35 -12.53
N GLY A 96 -1.59 10.67 -12.67
CA GLY A 96 -1.51 11.59 -11.53
C GLY A 96 -2.87 11.85 -10.84
N THR A 97 -3.98 11.68 -11.55
CA THR A 97 -5.33 11.97 -11.02
C THR A 97 -5.66 11.15 -9.78
N ASP A 98 -5.31 9.86 -9.78
CA ASP A 98 -5.59 8.97 -8.65
C ASP A 98 -4.73 9.34 -7.43
N ILE A 99 -3.48 9.77 -7.66
CA ILE A 99 -2.58 10.25 -6.59
C ILE A 99 -3.10 11.55 -6.00
N ALA A 100 -3.47 12.53 -6.84
CA ALA A 100 -4.05 13.79 -6.39
C ALA A 100 -5.32 13.60 -5.55
N ARG A 101 -6.17 12.64 -5.91
CA ARG A 101 -7.35 12.27 -5.11
C ARG A 101 -6.98 11.71 -3.74
N THR A 102 -5.94 10.89 -3.67
CA THR A 102 -5.45 10.35 -2.40
C THR A 102 -4.94 11.47 -1.51
N VAL A 103 -4.11 12.36 -2.06
CA VAL A 103 -3.57 13.53 -1.35
C VAL A 103 -4.67 14.45 -0.84
N ALA A 104 -5.70 14.73 -1.64
CA ALA A 104 -6.81 15.60 -1.29
C ALA A 104 -7.63 15.12 -0.06
N ARG A 105 -7.49 13.85 0.33
CA ARG A 105 -8.18 13.25 1.48
C ARG A 105 -7.35 13.19 2.74
N MET A 106 -6.05 13.37 2.63
CA MET A 106 -5.18 13.38 3.81
C MET A 106 -5.51 14.58 4.69
N LYS A 107 -5.69 14.32 5.98
CA LYS A 107 -5.78 15.38 6.97
C LYS A 107 -4.39 15.83 7.38
N ARG A 108 -4.31 16.98 8.05
CA ARG A 108 -3.04 17.49 8.57
C ARG A 108 -2.39 16.44 9.48
N GLY A 109 -1.11 16.17 9.26
CA GLY A 109 -0.36 15.16 10.01
C GLY A 109 -0.53 13.72 9.54
N TRP A 110 -1.35 13.48 8.50
CA TRP A 110 -1.46 12.18 7.85
C TRP A 110 -0.41 12.02 6.76
N ILE A 111 -0.09 10.78 6.44
CA ILE A 111 0.71 10.42 5.27
C ILE A 111 -0.09 9.52 4.35
N GLY A 112 0.24 9.54 3.06
CA GLY A 112 -0.37 8.68 2.07
C GLY A 112 0.49 7.47 1.74
N ALA A 113 -0.15 6.41 1.23
CA ALA A 113 0.51 5.31 0.54
C ALA A 113 -0.29 4.96 -0.71
N TYR A 114 0.37 4.98 -1.86
CA TYR A 114 -0.23 4.55 -3.12
C TYR A 114 0.51 3.32 -3.63
N VAL A 115 -0.17 2.19 -3.66
CA VAL A 115 0.39 0.90 -4.07
C VAL A 115 -0.19 0.47 -5.41
N THR A 116 0.67 0.13 -6.36
CA THR A 116 0.23 -0.33 -7.68
C THR A 116 1.04 -1.52 -8.17
N THR A 117 0.43 -2.38 -8.99
CA THR A 117 1.15 -3.40 -9.77
C THR A 117 1.84 -2.83 -11.01
N SER A 118 1.70 -1.54 -11.25
CA SER A 118 2.22 -0.81 -12.40
C SER A 118 3.44 0.05 -12.01
N TYR A 119 3.78 1.02 -12.84
CA TYR A 119 4.84 1.99 -12.59
C TYR A 119 4.28 3.43 -12.63
N PHE A 120 5.04 4.37 -12.10
CA PHE A 120 4.69 5.80 -12.11
C PHE A 120 5.42 6.51 -13.25
N SER A 121 4.69 7.23 -14.10
CA SER A 121 5.31 8.03 -15.14
C SER A 121 6.25 9.10 -14.55
N GLU A 122 7.21 9.57 -15.33
CA GLU A 122 8.15 10.61 -14.88
C GLU A 122 7.43 11.91 -14.48
N SER A 123 6.36 12.27 -15.21
CA SER A 123 5.54 13.44 -14.87
C SER A 123 4.89 13.33 -13.49
N VAL A 124 4.34 12.16 -13.16
CA VAL A 124 3.71 11.90 -11.86
C VAL A 124 4.74 11.96 -10.73
N GLN A 125 5.92 11.36 -10.93
CA GLN A 125 6.99 11.41 -9.94
C GLN A 125 7.47 12.86 -9.69
N LYS A 126 7.56 13.66 -10.77
CA LYS A 126 7.94 15.06 -10.68
C LYS A 126 6.92 15.88 -9.89
N GLU A 127 5.63 15.74 -10.21
CA GLU A 127 4.52 16.43 -9.51
C GLU A 127 4.55 16.12 -8.00
N VAL A 128 4.59 14.85 -7.62
CA VAL A 128 4.63 14.45 -6.20
C VAL A 128 5.84 15.03 -5.47
N LYS A 129 6.99 15.08 -6.14
CA LYS A 129 8.23 15.63 -5.58
C LYS A 129 8.19 17.16 -5.45
N GLU A 130 7.72 17.86 -6.48
CA GLU A 130 7.66 19.34 -6.50
C GLU A 130 6.64 19.87 -5.50
N ASP A 131 5.49 19.21 -5.37
CA ASP A 131 4.45 19.58 -4.42
C ASP A 131 4.73 19.08 -2.99
N SER A 132 5.81 18.30 -2.81
CA SER A 132 6.22 17.75 -1.52
C SER A 132 5.10 16.98 -0.81
N TYR A 133 4.29 16.24 -1.57
CA TYR A 133 3.22 15.43 -0.99
C TYR A 133 3.77 14.34 -0.06
N PRO A 134 3.29 14.23 1.17
CA PRO A 134 3.73 13.20 2.11
C PRO A 134 3.11 11.83 1.75
N ILE A 135 3.45 11.29 0.59
CA ILE A 135 2.91 10.05 0.06
C ILE A 135 4.02 9.08 -0.37
N MET A 136 3.92 7.85 0.10
CA MET A 136 4.76 6.74 -0.35
C MET A 136 4.24 6.23 -1.71
N MET A 137 5.10 6.24 -2.72
CA MET A 137 4.80 5.72 -4.05
C MET A 137 5.39 4.31 -4.20
N ILE A 138 4.55 3.29 -4.08
CA ILE A 138 4.96 1.88 -4.07
C ILE A 138 4.55 1.26 -5.41
N ASN A 139 5.52 1.10 -6.31
CA ASN A 139 5.32 0.55 -7.64
C ASN A 139 5.35 -0.98 -7.67
N GLY A 140 5.03 -1.56 -8.83
CA GLY A 140 5.01 -3.00 -9.04
C GLY A 140 6.37 -3.68 -8.77
N ALA A 141 7.48 -3.01 -9.05
CA ALA A 141 8.81 -3.55 -8.75
C ALA A 141 9.01 -3.74 -7.24
N LYS A 142 8.62 -2.74 -6.43
CA LYS A 142 8.69 -2.85 -4.96
C LYS A 142 7.70 -3.88 -4.42
N VAL A 143 6.49 -3.96 -4.99
CA VAL A 143 5.50 -5.00 -4.66
C VAL A 143 6.10 -6.39 -4.91
N ALA A 144 6.65 -6.64 -6.11
CA ALA A 144 7.27 -7.91 -6.47
C ALA A 144 8.42 -8.26 -5.51
N ALA A 145 9.32 -7.32 -5.23
CA ALA A 145 10.46 -7.54 -4.36
C ALA A 145 10.08 -7.91 -2.92
N VAL A 146 9.06 -7.24 -2.35
CA VAL A 146 8.57 -7.57 -1.01
C VAL A 146 7.89 -8.94 -1.00
N VAL A 147 7.04 -9.24 -1.98
CA VAL A 147 6.38 -10.56 -2.07
C VAL A 147 7.41 -11.67 -2.25
N GLU A 148 8.41 -11.50 -3.14
CA GLU A 148 9.45 -12.51 -3.37
C GLU A 148 10.21 -12.83 -2.08
N ARG A 149 10.58 -11.82 -1.29
CA ARG A 149 11.21 -12.00 0.01
C ARG A 149 10.30 -12.77 0.99
N GLU A 150 9.03 -12.37 1.09
CA GLU A 150 8.06 -13.04 1.98
C GLU A 150 7.85 -14.51 1.60
N LEU A 151 7.78 -14.83 0.30
CA LEU A 151 7.68 -16.21 -0.16
C LEU A 151 8.93 -17.03 0.20
N PHE A 152 10.12 -16.43 0.06
CA PHE A 152 11.37 -17.07 0.44
C PHE A 152 11.43 -17.37 1.95
N GLU A 153 11.09 -16.37 2.78
CA GLU A 153 11.12 -16.48 4.24
C GLU A 153 10.08 -17.47 4.78
N THR A 154 8.86 -17.43 4.23
CA THR A 154 7.75 -18.27 4.69
C THR A 154 7.71 -19.65 4.03
N LYS A 155 8.48 -19.87 2.98
CA LYS A 155 8.46 -21.09 2.13
C LYS A 155 7.07 -21.43 1.59
N GLN A 156 6.26 -20.42 1.32
CA GLN A 156 4.90 -20.56 0.78
C GLN A 156 4.87 -20.36 -0.73
N HIS A 157 3.87 -20.96 -1.40
CA HIS A 157 3.53 -20.61 -2.76
C HIS A 157 2.72 -19.30 -2.81
N LEU A 158 2.83 -18.56 -3.90
CA LEU A 158 2.17 -17.25 -4.06
C LEU A 158 0.67 -17.31 -3.74
N GLY A 159 -0.06 -18.28 -4.30
CA GLY A 159 -1.51 -18.39 -4.07
C GLY A 159 -1.88 -18.63 -2.61
N GLU A 160 -1.10 -19.41 -1.89
CA GLU A 160 -1.29 -19.66 -0.45
C GLU A 160 -1.03 -18.40 0.36
N TYR A 161 0.07 -17.71 0.05
CA TYR A 161 0.43 -16.45 0.71
C TYR A 161 -0.67 -15.40 0.54
N LEU A 162 -1.14 -15.15 -0.70
CA LEU A 162 -2.18 -14.17 -0.99
C LEU A 162 -3.54 -14.55 -0.37
N SER A 163 -3.89 -15.84 -0.36
CA SER A 163 -5.11 -16.33 0.29
C SER A 163 -5.06 -16.14 1.81
N ARG A 164 -3.90 -16.40 2.42
CA ARG A 164 -3.69 -16.17 3.86
C ARG A 164 -3.84 -14.69 4.23
N LEU A 165 -3.30 -13.77 3.43
CA LEU A 165 -3.46 -12.33 3.67
C LEU A 165 -4.93 -11.91 3.64
N LYS A 166 -5.70 -12.43 2.67
CA LYS A 166 -7.13 -12.18 2.59
C LYS A 166 -7.86 -12.62 3.87
N GLU A 167 -7.58 -13.83 4.37
CA GLU A 167 -8.22 -14.32 5.61
C GLU A 167 -7.74 -13.53 6.84
N LYS A 168 -6.45 -13.20 6.92
CA LYS A 168 -5.87 -12.37 7.98
C LYS A 168 -6.61 -11.03 8.10
N TYR A 169 -6.80 -10.33 6.99
CA TYR A 169 -7.35 -8.98 7.01
C TYR A 169 -8.89 -8.89 6.96
N LYS A 170 -9.56 -9.92 6.48
CA LYS A 170 -11.03 -10.01 6.63
C LYS A 170 -11.49 -10.08 8.08
N GLN A 171 -10.64 -10.59 8.97
CA GLN A 171 -10.93 -10.72 10.40
C GLN A 171 -10.66 -9.43 11.17
N LEU A 172 -10.10 -8.41 10.53
CA LEU A 172 -9.90 -7.09 11.16
C LEU A 172 -11.23 -6.35 11.26
N ASN A 173 -12.01 -6.67 12.28
CA ASN A 173 -13.21 -5.94 12.69
C ASN A 173 -12.83 -4.74 13.57
N GLN A 174 -11.84 -3.96 13.18
CA GLN A 174 -11.52 -2.75 13.92
C GLN A 174 -12.53 -1.66 13.60
N ILE A 175 -13.06 -1.06 14.64
CA ILE A 175 -13.91 0.11 14.52
C ILE A 175 -13.00 1.31 14.21
N PRO A 176 -13.37 2.21 13.29
CA PRO A 176 -12.54 3.38 12.95
C PRO A 176 -12.05 4.17 14.16
N GLU A 177 -12.87 4.28 15.19
CA GLU A 177 -12.56 4.94 16.45
C GLU A 177 -11.35 4.34 17.14
N ASP A 178 -11.20 3.02 17.16
CA ASP A 178 -10.06 2.32 17.80
C ASP A 178 -8.70 2.66 17.19
N VAL A 179 -8.68 3.13 15.94
CA VAL A 179 -7.46 3.47 15.20
C VAL A 179 -7.22 4.98 15.17
N LEU A 180 -8.28 5.77 15.12
CA LEU A 180 -8.25 7.23 14.97
C LEU A 180 -8.29 7.98 16.29
N GLU A 181 -8.86 7.38 17.35
CA GLU A 181 -8.90 7.98 18.70
C GLU A 181 -7.63 7.61 19.46
N VAL A 182 -6.90 8.63 19.83
CA VAL A 182 -5.73 8.59 20.70
C VAL A 182 -5.94 9.53 21.88
#